data_13350da91119c5fbf808099af55c4f6a
#
_entry.id   13350da91119c5fbf808099af55c4f6a
#
_cell.length_a   1.000
_cell.length_b   1.000
_cell.length_c   1.000
_cell.angle_alpha   90.00
_cell.angle_beta   90.00
_cell.angle_gamma   90.00
#
_symmetry.space_group_name_H-M   'P 1'
#
loop_
_entity.id
_entity.type
_entity.pdbx_description
1 polymer ?
#
loop_
_entity_poly.entity_id
_entity_poly.type
_entity_poly.pdbx_seq_one_letter_code
_entity_poly.pdbx_strand_id
1 'polypeptide(L)'
;VEKFLKIVSRTYVVPTTTSLPMLEHFGNALSNLANTISHNSEADTSAKRLERSVFPDRGLPVSMVPSFQKMARSLVQQFITDVDDWVADNIRDQPPFGAEAPVDIGITIFEYVRSEKPQPPLQQLMPPDK
;
A
#
# COMPACT_ATOMS: atom_id res chain seq x y z
N VAL A 1 -23.39 -27.78 -15.22
CA VAL A 1 -23.67 -26.58 -14.44
C VAL A 1 -22.34 -25.92 -14.10
N GLU A 2 -21.95 -24.90 -14.85
CA GLU A 2 -20.73 -24.13 -14.57
C GLU A 2 -20.94 -23.37 -13.26
N LYS A 3 -20.17 -23.73 -12.24
CA LYS A 3 -20.10 -22.95 -11.00
C LYS A 3 -19.19 -21.76 -11.25
N PHE A 4 -19.76 -20.61 -11.51
CA PHE A 4 -19.01 -19.36 -11.49
C PHE A 4 -18.56 -19.07 -10.06
N LEU A 5 -17.25 -19.08 -9.82
CA LEU A 5 -16.66 -18.59 -8.59
C LEU A 5 -16.78 -17.05 -8.60
N LYS A 6 -17.72 -16.53 -7.84
CA LYS A 6 -17.82 -15.09 -7.60
C LYS A 6 -16.69 -14.69 -6.67
N ILE A 7 -15.75 -13.88 -7.15
CA ILE A 7 -14.74 -13.24 -6.29
C ILE A 7 -15.47 -12.23 -5.41
N VAL A 8 -15.65 -12.56 -4.13
CA VAL A 8 -16.45 -11.78 -3.18
C VAL A 8 -15.62 -10.66 -2.52
N SER A 9 -14.29 -10.71 -2.59
CA SER A 9 -13.42 -9.66 -2.08
C SER A 9 -12.08 -9.67 -2.81
N ARG A 10 -11.62 -8.50 -3.21
CA ARG A 10 -10.27 -8.28 -3.75
C ARG A 10 -9.30 -7.79 -2.65
N THR A 11 -9.75 -7.78 -1.41
CA THR A 11 -8.92 -7.38 -0.28
C THR A 11 -7.99 -8.54 0.07
N TYR A 12 -6.70 -8.36 -0.14
CA TYR A 12 -5.70 -9.34 0.23
C TYR A 12 -5.30 -9.14 1.70
N VAL A 13 -5.56 -10.15 2.52
CA VAL A 13 -5.09 -10.18 3.91
C VAL A 13 -3.75 -10.91 3.94
N VAL A 14 -2.69 -10.21 4.35
CA VAL A 14 -1.37 -10.81 4.48
C VAL A 14 -1.37 -11.87 5.59
N PRO A 15 -0.95 -13.11 5.32
CA PRO A 15 -0.84 -14.13 6.35
C PRO A 15 0.14 -13.70 7.46
N THR A 16 -0.19 -14.00 8.72
CA THR A 16 0.61 -13.61 9.89
C THR A 16 1.88 -14.45 10.09
N THR A 17 2.09 -15.48 9.28
CA THR A 17 3.27 -16.35 9.33
C THR A 17 4.21 -16.05 8.17
N THR A 18 5.53 -16.06 8.43
CA THR A 18 6.55 -15.91 7.38
C THR A 18 6.41 -17.04 6.38
N SER A 19 5.91 -16.72 5.20
CA SER A 19 5.65 -17.66 4.11
C SER A 19 6.15 -17.04 2.80
N LEU A 20 6.38 -17.88 1.80
CA LEU A 20 6.75 -17.41 0.46
C LEU A 20 5.78 -16.34 -0.10
N PRO A 21 4.44 -16.53 -0.01
CA PRO A 21 3.49 -15.48 -0.43
C PRO A 21 3.65 -14.16 0.32
N MET A 22 4.02 -14.19 1.61
CA MET A 22 4.29 -12.97 2.38
C MET A 22 5.53 -12.24 1.88
N LEU A 23 6.61 -12.97 1.55
CA LEU A 23 7.84 -12.39 1.00
C LEU A 23 7.61 -11.79 -0.40
N GLU A 24 6.82 -12.47 -1.24
CA GLU A 24 6.41 -11.95 -2.55
C GLU A 24 5.59 -10.67 -2.41
N HIS A 25 4.61 -10.66 -1.52
CA HIS A 25 3.80 -9.47 -1.23
C HIS A 25 4.66 -8.30 -0.76
N PHE A 26 5.57 -8.55 0.18
CA PHE A 26 6.52 -7.56 0.67
C PHE A 26 7.44 -7.02 -0.44
N GLY A 27 8.01 -7.91 -1.24
CA GLY A 27 8.86 -7.54 -2.38
C GLY A 27 8.12 -6.67 -3.40
N ASN A 28 6.88 -7.04 -3.74
CA ASN A 28 6.03 -6.28 -4.65
C ASN A 28 5.67 -4.90 -4.08
N ALA A 29 5.31 -4.82 -2.80
CA ALA A 29 5.00 -3.54 -2.15
C ALA A 29 6.20 -2.59 -2.14
N LEU A 30 7.39 -3.08 -1.81
CA LEU A 30 8.64 -2.29 -1.86
C LEU A 30 8.98 -1.84 -3.27
N SER A 31 8.86 -2.73 -4.26
CA SER A 31 9.11 -2.42 -5.67
C SER A 31 8.16 -1.33 -6.17
N ASN A 32 6.88 -1.46 -5.88
CA ASN A 32 5.87 -0.48 -6.27
C ASN A 32 6.11 0.89 -5.62
N LEU A 33 6.48 0.92 -4.34
CA LEU A 33 6.84 2.15 -3.63
C LEU A 33 8.09 2.79 -4.25
N ALA A 34 9.15 2.03 -4.47
CA ALA A 34 10.38 2.52 -5.08
C ALA A 34 10.14 3.09 -6.49
N ASN A 35 9.37 2.39 -7.31
CA ASN A 35 9.00 2.84 -8.65
C ASN A 35 8.15 4.14 -8.62
N THR A 36 7.27 4.29 -7.65
CA THR A 36 6.47 5.51 -7.48
C THR A 36 7.33 6.69 -7.10
N ILE A 37 8.22 6.52 -6.13
CA ILE A 37 9.15 7.56 -5.66
C ILE A 37 10.11 7.97 -6.79
N SER A 38 10.71 7.01 -7.49
CA SER A 38 11.60 7.27 -8.62
C SER A 38 10.89 8.05 -9.72
N HIS A 39 9.71 7.59 -10.13
CA HIS A 39 8.90 8.30 -11.11
C HIS A 39 8.59 9.75 -10.68
N ASN A 40 8.16 9.94 -9.43
CA ASN A 40 7.78 11.25 -8.90
C ASN A 40 8.98 12.21 -8.74
N SER A 41 10.19 11.68 -8.62
CA SER A 41 11.42 12.51 -8.56
C SER A 41 11.78 13.14 -9.90
N GLU A 42 11.38 12.51 -11.01
CA GLU A 42 11.73 12.90 -12.38
C GLU A 42 10.54 13.55 -13.13
N ALA A 43 9.32 13.23 -12.72
CA ALA A 43 8.11 13.67 -13.42
C ALA A 43 7.72 15.12 -13.10
N ASP A 44 7.15 15.79 -14.10
CA ASP A 44 6.47 17.06 -13.92
C ASP A 44 5.28 16.93 -12.96
N THR A 45 4.90 18.02 -12.31
CA THR A 45 3.86 18.03 -11.26
C THR A 45 2.54 17.39 -11.72
N SER A 46 2.15 17.56 -12.98
CA SER A 46 0.92 17.01 -13.55
C SER A 46 0.97 15.49 -13.81
N ALA A 47 2.18 14.94 -13.95
CA ALA A 47 2.39 13.50 -14.22
C ALA A 47 2.73 12.68 -12.98
N LYS A 48 2.82 13.31 -11.81
CA LYS A 48 3.14 12.60 -10.57
C LYS A 48 2.04 11.64 -10.17
N ARG A 49 2.47 10.45 -9.73
CA ARG A 49 1.62 9.44 -9.14
C ARG A 49 1.23 9.83 -7.71
N LEU A 50 0.18 9.21 -7.20
CA LEU A 50 -0.28 9.42 -5.83
C LEU A 50 0.81 9.01 -4.83
N GLU A 51 1.29 9.98 -4.07
CA GLU A 51 2.20 9.79 -2.96
C GLU A 51 1.80 10.80 -1.88
N ARG A 52 1.20 10.31 -0.80
CA ARG A 52 0.71 11.16 0.28
C ARG A 52 1.00 10.50 1.62
N SER A 53 1.44 11.32 2.55
CA SER A 53 1.65 10.94 3.94
C SER A 53 1.03 11.98 4.84
N VAL A 54 0.47 11.53 5.95
CA VAL A 54 0.00 12.38 7.03
C VAL A 54 0.54 11.84 8.35
N PHE A 55 1.11 12.71 9.13
CA PHE A 55 1.59 12.37 10.47
C PHE A 55 1.53 13.62 11.36
N PRO A 56 1.19 13.46 12.63
CA PRO A 56 1.23 14.57 13.58
C PRO A 56 2.69 14.91 13.95
N ASP A 57 3.07 16.18 13.91
CA ASP A 57 4.45 16.65 14.18
C ASP A 57 4.99 16.20 15.54
N ARG A 58 4.11 16.06 16.54
CA ARG A 58 4.46 15.66 17.90
C ARG A 58 4.12 14.21 18.24
N GLY A 59 3.74 13.42 17.21
CA GLY A 59 3.22 12.08 17.45
C GLY A 59 1.83 12.06 18.10
N LEU A 60 1.37 10.86 18.45
CA LEU A 60 0.12 10.63 19.17
C LEU A 60 0.40 9.98 20.53
N PRO A 61 -0.32 10.36 21.60
CA PRO A 61 -0.31 9.59 22.83
C PRO A 61 -0.68 8.13 22.55
N VAL A 62 0.02 7.17 23.18
CA VAL A 62 -0.22 5.74 22.99
C VAL A 62 -1.69 5.37 23.21
N SER A 63 -2.34 6.02 24.19
CA SER A 63 -3.78 5.82 24.48
C SER A 63 -4.70 6.18 23.33
N MET A 64 -4.28 7.04 22.40
CA MET A 64 -5.06 7.45 21.23
C MET A 64 -4.86 6.54 20.00
N VAL A 65 -3.82 5.71 20.00
CA VAL A 65 -3.51 4.83 18.86
C VAL A 65 -4.68 3.95 18.45
N PRO A 66 -5.42 3.28 19.37
CA PRO A 66 -6.56 2.45 18.96
C PRO A 66 -7.69 3.26 18.29
N SER A 67 -7.95 4.47 18.77
CA SER A 67 -8.97 5.36 18.18
C SER A 67 -8.56 5.84 16.79
N PHE A 68 -7.30 6.21 16.61
CA PHE A 68 -6.73 6.55 15.33
C PHE A 68 -6.84 5.38 14.33
N GLN A 69 -6.43 4.19 14.75
CA GLN A 69 -6.49 2.99 13.91
C GLN A 69 -7.92 2.64 13.49
N LYS A 70 -8.88 2.76 14.40
CA LYS A 70 -10.30 2.51 14.09
C LYS A 70 -10.80 3.50 13.03
N MET A 71 -10.51 4.78 13.20
CA MET A 71 -10.88 5.83 12.24
C MET A 71 -10.22 5.60 10.89
N ALA A 72 -8.89 5.38 10.87
CA ALA A 72 -8.13 5.16 9.65
C ALA A 72 -8.65 3.94 8.87
N ARG A 73 -8.89 2.80 9.53
CA ARG A 73 -9.46 1.60 8.89
C ARG A 73 -10.81 1.86 8.25
N SER A 74 -11.68 2.61 8.93
CA SER A 74 -13.01 2.93 8.39
C SER A 74 -12.91 3.78 7.11
N LEU A 75 -12.07 4.80 7.11
CA LEU A 75 -11.89 5.68 5.95
C LEU A 75 -11.20 4.96 4.79
N VAL A 76 -10.17 4.16 5.08
CA VAL A 76 -9.46 3.38 4.06
C VAL A 76 -10.39 2.33 3.45
N GLN A 77 -11.21 1.66 4.25
CA GLN A 77 -12.17 0.67 3.74
C GLN A 77 -13.17 1.32 2.78
N GLN A 78 -13.71 2.49 3.12
CA GLN A 78 -14.59 3.23 2.22
C GLN A 78 -13.88 3.62 0.93
N PHE A 79 -12.68 4.18 1.03
CA PHE A 79 -11.88 4.55 -0.13
C PHE A 79 -11.60 3.36 -1.07
N ILE A 80 -11.21 2.22 -0.53
CA ILE A 80 -10.94 1.00 -1.33
C ILE A 80 -12.23 0.51 -2.01
N THR A 81 -13.37 0.59 -1.31
CA THR A 81 -14.67 0.24 -1.90
C THR A 81 -15.01 1.16 -3.07
N ASP A 82 -14.86 2.47 -2.89
CA ASP A 82 -15.16 3.45 -3.94
C ASP A 82 -14.26 3.26 -5.17
N VAL A 83 -12.98 2.92 -4.97
CA VAL A 83 -12.04 2.61 -6.07
C VAL A 83 -12.44 1.31 -6.77
N ASP A 84 -12.80 0.25 -6.03
CA ASP A 84 -13.21 -1.03 -6.62
C ASP A 84 -14.52 -0.89 -7.42
N ASP A 85 -15.48 -0.12 -6.92
CA ASP A 85 -16.72 0.21 -7.61
C ASP A 85 -16.44 0.97 -8.91
N TRP A 86 -15.57 1.99 -8.85
CA TRP A 86 -15.17 2.73 -10.05
C TRP A 86 -14.51 1.82 -11.10
N VAL A 87 -13.62 0.93 -10.68
CA VAL A 87 -12.97 -0.05 -11.57
C VAL A 87 -14.03 -1.00 -12.17
N ALA A 88 -14.96 -1.48 -11.36
CA ALA A 88 -16.03 -2.36 -11.81
C ALA A 88 -16.92 -1.69 -12.88
N ASP A 89 -17.29 -0.44 -12.65
CA ASP A 89 -18.18 0.31 -13.56
C ASP A 89 -17.48 0.67 -14.88
N ASN A 90 -16.18 0.89 -14.86
CA ASN A 90 -15.44 1.34 -16.05
C ASN A 90 -14.77 0.22 -16.85
N ILE A 91 -14.58 -0.96 -16.26
CA ILE A 91 -13.82 -2.05 -16.90
C ILE A 91 -14.70 -3.28 -17.19
N ARG A 92 -15.70 -3.57 -16.37
CA ARG A 92 -16.49 -4.80 -16.44
C ARG A 92 -17.17 -5.03 -17.79
N ASP A 93 -17.67 -3.97 -18.41
CA ASP A 93 -18.45 -4.02 -19.65
C ASP A 93 -17.67 -3.53 -20.88
N GLN A 94 -16.37 -3.27 -20.71
CA GLN A 94 -15.52 -2.87 -21.84
C GLN A 94 -15.13 -4.09 -22.67
N PRO A 95 -15.20 -3.99 -24.02
CA PRO A 95 -14.61 -5.03 -24.87
C PRO A 95 -13.11 -5.14 -24.57
N PRO A 96 -12.50 -6.34 -24.76
CA PRO A 96 -11.08 -6.51 -24.55
C PRO A 96 -10.31 -5.40 -25.27
N PHE A 97 -9.32 -4.85 -24.59
CA PHE A 97 -8.60 -3.59 -24.83
C PHE A 97 -8.12 -3.31 -26.27
N GLY A 98 -8.82 -3.65 -27.30
CA GLY A 98 -8.50 -3.30 -28.68
C GLY A 98 -7.01 -3.43 -29.02
N ALA A 99 -6.43 -2.34 -29.53
CA ALA A 99 -4.99 -2.25 -29.84
C ALA A 99 -4.13 -1.73 -28.66
N GLU A 100 -4.75 -1.30 -27.56
CA GLU A 100 -4.03 -0.77 -26.39
C GLU A 100 -3.56 -1.91 -25.49
N ALA A 101 -2.28 -1.88 -25.12
CA ALA A 101 -1.74 -2.82 -24.15
C ALA A 101 -2.24 -2.45 -22.74
N PRO A 102 -2.72 -3.42 -21.93
CA PRO A 102 -3.11 -3.16 -20.56
C PRO A 102 -1.90 -2.75 -19.72
N VAL A 103 -2.10 -1.83 -18.78
CA VAL A 103 -1.11 -1.46 -17.79
C VAL A 103 -1.54 -2.00 -16.42
N ASP A 104 -0.57 -2.44 -15.64
CA ASP A 104 -0.79 -2.82 -14.25
C ASP A 104 -0.82 -1.56 -13.38
N ILE A 105 -1.96 -1.29 -12.74
CA ILE A 105 -2.17 -0.14 -11.87
C ILE A 105 -2.81 -0.57 -10.56
N GLY A 106 -2.35 0.00 -9.46
CA GLY A 106 -2.89 -0.30 -8.15
C GLY A 106 -2.60 0.79 -7.13
N ILE A 107 -3.27 0.71 -5.99
CA ILE A 107 -3.07 1.59 -4.84
C ILE A 107 -2.82 0.69 -3.63
N THR A 108 -1.73 0.96 -2.92
CA THR A 108 -1.41 0.29 -1.67
C THR A 108 -1.38 1.31 -0.54
N ILE A 109 -2.11 1.04 0.52
CA ILE A 109 -2.20 1.89 1.70
C ILE A 109 -1.72 1.08 2.91
N PHE A 110 -0.83 1.65 3.71
CA PHE A 110 -0.36 1.06 4.95
C PHE A 110 -0.25 2.11 6.06
N GLU A 111 -0.45 1.69 7.28
CA GLU A 111 -0.14 2.48 8.47
C GLU A 111 1.17 1.98 9.11
N TYR A 112 1.86 2.85 9.81
CA TYR A 112 3.00 2.46 10.62
C TYR A 112 2.93 3.07 12.01
N VAL A 113 3.45 2.33 12.98
CA VAL A 113 3.64 2.80 14.35
C VAL A 113 5.12 2.68 14.66
N ARG A 114 5.75 3.79 15.00
CA ARG A 114 7.13 3.82 15.49
C ARG A 114 7.09 4.10 16.99
N SER A 115 7.57 3.16 17.80
CA SER A 115 7.88 3.46 19.18
C SER A 115 9.19 4.24 19.23
N GLU A 116 9.23 5.33 19.98
CA GLU A 116 10.46 6.13 20.22
C GLU A 116 11.50 5.40 21.07
N LYS A 117 11.82 4.15 20.77
CA LYS A 117 13.12 3.65 21.22
C LYS A 117 14.14 4.19 20.25
N PRO A 118 15.07 5.06 20.70
CA PRO A 118 16.16 5.50 19.84
C PRO A 118 16.84 4.26 19.28
N GLN A 119 16.75 4.05 17.98
CA GLN A 119 17.62 3.06 17.36
C GLN A 119 19.04 3.58 17.57
N PRO A 120 19.95 2.78 18.11
CA PRO A 120 21.36 3.17 18.17
C PRO A 120 21.80 3.56 16.76
N PRO A 121 22.56 4.65 16.59
CA PRO A 121 23.06 5.05 15.29
C PRO A 121 23.77 3.88 14.64
N LEU A 122 23.51 3.69 13.34
CA LEU A 122 24.06 2.57 12.54
C LEU A 122 25.57 2.37 12.72
N GLN A 123 26.29 3.42 13.13
CA GLN A 123 27.71 3.37 13.46
C GLN A 123 28.06 2.47 14.66
N GLN A 124 27.09 2.16 15.55
CA GLN A 124 27.33 1.23 16.68
C GLN A 124 27.13 -0.24 16.30
N LEU A 125 26.65 -0.52 15.10
CA LEU A 125 26.48 -1.88 14.57
C LEU A 125 27.68 -2.36 13.75
N MET A 126 28.64 -1.49 13.47
CA MET A 126 29.88 -1.89 12.81
C MET A 126 30.85 -2.45 13.84
N PRO A 127 31.40 -3.68 13.64
CA PRO A 127 32.45 -4.18 14.51
C PRO A 127 33.67 -3.25 14.42
N PRO A 128 34.41 -3.05 15.51
CA PRO A 128 35.60 -2.23 15.50
C PRO A 128 36.60 -2.83 14.47
N ASP A 129 37.10 -1.96 13.59
CA ASP A 129 38.16 -2.33 12.65
C ASP A 129 39.31 -2.98 13.40
N LYS A 130 39.71 -4.21 12.96
CA LYS A 130 40.85 -4.93 13.47
C LYS A 130 42.11 -4.42 12.79
#